data_38629395edc0e91dbf24a7039ced0ed3
#
_entry.id   38629395edc0e91dbf24a7039ced0ed3
#
_cell.length_a   1.000
_cell.length_b   1.000
_cell.length_c   1.000
_cell.angle_alpha   90.00
_cell.angle_beta   90.00
_cell.angle_gamma   90.00
#
_symmetry.space_group_name_H-M   'P 1'
#
loop_
_entity.id
_entity.type
_entity.pdbx_description
1 polymer ?
#
loop_
_entity_poly.entity_id
_entity_poly.type
_entity_poly.pdbx_seq_one_letter_code
_entity_poly.pdbx_strand_id
1 'polypeptide(L)'
;MKVSQIASRCIQAGVFIYLVFQIFYLYYCLLPSAEEKTWEGLVYLCIAQSVLFAAAIFCSFLVSFLEYQKKKLSSPFKALYVISGDGKIKNQVLLKGKNSLMVTGKKDGKEVFVENTGEAKEGRYLYGICRLVAGHWYFEVSPGSRPVGIRKGGEGIIYRLKENIPYPLSVQDVIYVDTCKITIKEQKYLEEPEWV
;
A
#
# COMPACT_ATOMS: atom_id res chain seq x y z
N MET A 1 -11.58 3.67 11.02
CA MET A 1 -12.94 3.21 10.68
C MET A 1 -14.05 4.23 10.93
N LYS A 2 -14.04 5.01 12.03
CA LYS A 2 -15.15 5.94 12.37
C LYS A 2 -15.34 7.14 11.41
N VAL A 3 -14.29 7.70 10.83
CA VAL A 3 -14.37 8.93 9.99
C VAL A 3 -15.03 8.65 8.63
N SER A 4 -14.76 7.52 8.01
CA SER A 4 -15.37 7.12 6.72
C SER A 4 -16.88 6.88 6.84
N GLN A 5 -17.32 6.31 7.97
CA GLN A 5 -18.74 6.12 8.24
C GLN A 5 -19.47 7.44 8.49
N ILE A 6 -18.85 8.40 9.15
CA ILE A 6 -19.43 9.73 9.37
C ILE A 6 -19.56 10.47 8.04
N ALA A 7 -18.51 10.46 7.22
CA ALA A 7 -18.53 11.09 5.88
C ALA A 7 -19.60 10.48 4.96
N SER A 8 -19.74 9.14 4.95
CA SER A 8 -20.79 8.45 4.20
C SER A 8 -22.20 8.84 4.67
N ARG A 9 -22.40 8.94 5.97
CA ARG A 9 -23.69 9.38 6.56
C ARG A 9 -24.01 10.84 6.21
N CYS A 10 -23.01 11.74 6.22
CA CYS A 10 -23.20 13.13 5.81
C CYS A 10 -23.58 13.25 4.33
N ILE A 11 -22.99 12.45 3.45
CA ILE A 11 -23.35 12.41 2.03
C ILE A 11 -24.77 11.90 1.86
N GLN A 12 -25.14 10.80 2.55
CA GLN A 12 -26.51 10.26 2.51
C GLN A 12 -27.53 11.26 3.01
N ALA A 13 -27.24 11.97 4.10
CA ALA A 13 -28.10 13.04 4.61
C ALA A 13 -28.24 14.19 3.60
N GLY A 14 -27.14 14.60 2.95
CA GLY A 14 -27.16 15.64 1.91
C GLY A 14 -28.02 15.24 0.71
N VAL A 15 -27.90 14.01 0.22
CA VAL A 15 -28.71 13.47 -0.87
C VAL A 15 -30.19 13.40 -0.46
N PHE A 16 -30.49 13.00 0.76
CA PHE A 16 -31.86 12.94 1.27
C PHE A 16 -32.49 14.33 1.34
N ILE A 17 -31.78 15.32 1.89
CA ILE A 17 -32.24 16.72 1.93
C ILE A 17 -32.51 17.25 0.51
N TYR A 18 -31.61 16.95 -0.43
CA TYR A 18 -31.78 17.34 -1.83
C TYR A 18 -33.04 16.71 -2.46
N LEU A 19 -33.30 15.43 -2.22
CA LEU A 19 -34.49 14.74 -2.74
C LEU A 19 -35.79 15.33 -2.14
N VAL A 20 -35.78 15.64 -0.84
CA VAL A 20 -36.92 16.28 -0.18
C VAL A 20 -37.18 17.66 -0.82
N PHE A 21 -36.13 18.44 -1.08
CA PHE A 21 -36.24 19.74 -1.73
C PHE A 21 -36.78 19.62 -3.17
N GLN A 22 -36.40 18.58 -3.93
CA GLN A 22 -36.93 18.26 -5.26
C GLN A 22 -38.42 17.97 -5.21
N ILE A 23 -38.88 17.22 -4.22
CA ILE A 23 -40.32 16.90 -4.05
C ILE A 23 -41.11 18.16 -3.76
N PHE A 24 -40.61 19.04 -2.87
CA PHE A 24 -41.25 20.33 -2.59
C PHE A 24 -41.29 21.25 -3.81
N TYR A 25 -40.21 21.26 -4.61
CA TYR A 25 -40.13 22.04 -5.85
C TYR A 25 -41.16 21.55 -6.87
N LEU A 26 -41.26 20.21 -7.08
CA LEU A 26 -42.25 19.62 -7.98
C LEU A 26 -43.68 19.90 -7.51
N TYR A 27 -43.93 19.77 -6.20
CA TYR A 27 -45.24 20.09 -5.62
C TYR A 27 -45.58 21.56 -5.84
N TYR A 28 -44.63 22.48 -5.61
CA TYR A 28 -44.81 23.92 -5.85
C TYR A 28 -45.09 24.24 -7.33
N CYS A 29 -44.45 23.52 -8.26
CA CYS A 29 -44.70 23.72 -9.70
C CYS A 29 -46.08 23.18 -10.15
N LEU A 30 -46.63 22.17 -9.46
CA LEU A 30 -47.89 21.51 -9.80
C LEU A 30 -49.11 22.18 -9.16
N LEU A 31 -48.95 23.10 -8.22
CA LEU A 31 -50.06 23.81 -7.58
C LEU A 31 -50.80 24.74 -8.60
N PRO A 32 -52.13 24.64 -8.71
CA PRO A 32 -52.91 25.42 -9.71
C PRO A 32 -52.94 26.91 -9.50
N SER A 33 -52.58 27.41 -8.31
CA SER A 33 -52.54 28.86 -7.97
C SER A 33 -51.35 29.62 -8.57
N ALA A 34 -50.78 29.13 -9.66
CA ALA A 34 -49.51 29.58 -10.22
C ALA A 34 -49.62 30.80 -11.14
N GLU A 35 -50.78 31.49 -11.22
CA GLU A 35 -50.93 32.67 -12.11
C GLU A 35 -50.07 33.87 -11.73
N GLU A 36 -49.53 33.95 -10.50
CA GLU A 36 -48.63 35.01 -10.04
C GLU A 36 -47.19 34.55 -9.77
N LYS A 37 -46.78 33.39 -10.22
CA LYS A 37 -45.37 33.00 -10.06
C LYS A 37 -44.49 33.83 -10.96
N THR A 38 -43.83 34.83 -10.38
CA THR A 38 -42.87 35.65 -11.11
C THR A 38 -41.73 34.74 -11.64
N TRP A 39 -41.40 34.89 -12.92
CA TRP A 39 -40.26 34.21 -13.56
C TRP A 39 -38.98 34.28 -12.73
N GLU A 40 -38.81 35.39 -12.01
CA GLU A 40 -37.69 35.61 -11.12
C GLU A 40 -37.58 34.61 -10.00
N GLY A 41 -38.68 34.22 -9.36
CA GLY A 41 -38.70 33.21 -8.30
C GLY A 41 -38.27 31.82 -8.79
N LEU A 42 -38.71 31.44 -10.00
CA LEU A 42 -38.30 30.16 -10.61
C LEU A 42 -36.81 30.16 -10.96
N VAL A 43 -36.27 31.26 -11.48
CA VAL A 43 -34.85 31.36 -11.81
C VAL A 43 -34.01 31.28 -10.54
N TYR A 44 -34.36 31.95 -9.45
CA TYR A 44 -33.64 31.85 -8.17
C TYR A 44 -33.66 30.42 -7.61
N LEU A 45 -34.79 29.71 -7.70
CA LEU A 45 -34.87 28.30 -7.28
C LEU A 45 -33.98 27.39 -8.12
N CYS A 46 -33.92 27.56 -9.42
CA CYS A 46 -33.05 26.81 -10.32
C CYS A 46 -31.56 27.05 -10.01
N ILE A 47 -31.19 28.31 -9.75
CA ILE A 47 -29.82 28.67 -9.37
C ILE A 47 -29.47 28.06 -8.04
N ALA A 48 -30.28 28.18 -7.00
CA ALA A 48 -30.04 27.60 -5.69
C ALA A 48 -29.87 26.06 -5.75
N GLN A 49 -30.69 25.41 -6.56
CA GLN A 49 -30.63 23.97 -6.77
C GLN A 49 -29.36 23.54 -7.49
N SER A 50 -28.92 24.29 -8.49
CA SER A 50 -27.68 24.04 -9.22
C SER A 50 -26.45 24.19 -8.30
N VAL A 51 -26.46 25.19 -7.44
CA VAL A 51 -25.38 25.41 -6.45
C VAL A 51 -25.33 24.26 -5.43
N LEU A 52 -26.49 23.82 -4.90
CA LEU A 52 -26.54 22.69 -3.98
C LEU A 52 -26.05 21.39 -4.62
N PHE A 53 -26.41 21.16 -5.89
CA PHE A 53 -25.95 19.99 -6.63
C PHE A 53 -24.43 20.02 -6.86
N ALA A 54 -23.89 21.16 -7.27
CA ALA A 54 -22.44 21.34 -7.44
C ALA A 54 -21.69 21.14 -6.12
N ALA A 55 -22.22 21.67 -5.01
CA ALA A 55 -21.64 21.50 -3.69
C ALA A 55 -21.64 20.01 -3.25
N ALA A 56 -22.71 19.27 -3.52
CA ALA A 56 -22.79 17.84 -3.21
C ALA A 56 -21.77 17.02 -4.01
N ILE A 57 -21.60 17.30 -5.30
CA ILE A 57 -20.57 16.66 -6.14
C ILE A 57 -19.17 16.97 -5.60
N PHE A 58 -18.90 18.24 -5.28
CA PHE A 58 -17.61 18.65 -4.74
C PHE A 58 -17.29 17.95 -3.41
N CYS A 59 -18.24 17.90 -2.48
CA CYS A 59 -18.08 17.19 -1.21
C CYS A 59 -17.81 15.69 -1.42
N SER A 60 -18.53 15.05 -2.35
CA SER A 60 -18.33 13.63 -2.69
C SER A 60 -16.91 13.39 -3.23
N PHE A 61 -16.45 14.25 -4.12
CA PHE A 61 -15.09 14.16 -4.67
C PHE A 61 -14.03 14.37 -3.57
N LEU A 62 -14.23 15.33 -2.69
CA LEU A 62 -13.32 15.65 -1.59
C LEU A 62 -13.20 14.49 -0.61
N VAL A 63 -14.33 13.85 -0.27
CA VAL A 63 -14.33 12.66 0.59
C VAL A 63 -13.60 11.49 -0.08
N SER A 64 -13.87 11.23 -1.35
CA SER A 64 -13.18 10.17 -2.11
C SER A 64 -11.69 10.42 -2.19
N PHE A 65 -11.27 11.66 -2.39
CA PHE A 65 -9.86 12.07 -2.41
C PHE A 65 -9.20 11.85 -1.04
N LEU A 66 -9.85 12.26 0.05
CA LEU A 66 -9.34 12.06 1.41
C LEU A 66 -9.23 10.59 1.76
N GLU A 67 -10.19 9.75 1.36
CA GLU A 67 -10.11 8.30 1.55
C GLU A 67 -8.97 7.67 0.75
N TYR A 68 -8.75 8.13 -0.48
CA TYR A 68 -7.62 7.70 -1.31
C TYR A 68 -6.28 8.06 -0.65
N GLN A 69 -6.13 9.30 -0.18
CA GLN A 69 -4.94 9.75 0.54
C GLN A 69 -4.72 8.92 1.82
N LYS A 70 -5.77 8.68 2.58
CA LYS A 70 -5.70 7.85 3.80
C LYS A 70 -5.29 6.41 3.50
N LYS A 71 -5.83 5.78 2.44
CA LYS A 71 -5.40 4.45 2.00
C LYS A 71 -3.93 4.43 1.58
N LYS A 72 -3.47 5.46 0.88
CA LYS A 72 -2.08 5.59 0.45
C LYS A 72 -1.12 5.73 1.66
N LEU A 73 -1.52 6.47 2.69
CA LEU A 73 -0.74 6.66 3.92
C LEU A 73 -0.80 5.46 4.86
N SER A 74 -1.91 4.71 4.88
CA SER A 74 -2.09 3.52 5.72
C SER A 74 -1.73 2.20 5.04
N SER A 75 -1.32 2.24 3.77
CA SER A 75 -0.84 1.06 3.06
C SER A 75 0.46 0.56 3.71
N PRO A 76 0.50 -0.68 4.18
CA PRO A 76 1.72 -1.22 4.76
C PRO A 76 2.83 -1.19 3.70
N PHE A 77 4.00 -0.73 4.07
CA PHE A 77 5.16 -0.86 3.21
C PHE A 77 5.89 -2.16 3.51
N LYS A 78 6.52 -2.72 2.49
CA LYS A 78 7.31 -3.94 2.62
C LYS A 78 8.77 -3.58 2.78
N ALA A 79 9.44 -4.27 3.71
CA ALA A 79 10.87 -4.15 3.91
C ALA A 79 11.51 -5.54 4.01
N LEU A 80 12.74 -5.66 3.51
CA LEU A 80 13.60 -6.81 3.74
C LEU A 80 14.42 -6.58 5.01
N TYR A 81 14.38 -7.54 5.90
CA TYR A 81 15.15 -7.55 7.14
C TYR A 81 16.20 -8.65 7.06
N VAL A 82 17.45 -8.30 7.35
CA VAL A 82 18.52 -9.26 7.56
C VAL A 82 18.68 -9.46 9.05
N ILE A 83 18.43 -10.67 9.51
CA ILE A 83 18.46 -11.06 10.90
C ILE A 83 19.63 -12.02 11.08
N SER A 84 20.55 -11.69 11.97
CA SER A 84 21.66 -12.57 12.33
C SER A 84 21.19 -13.81 13.12
N GLY A 85 22.06 -14.81 13.25
CA GLY A 85 21.77 -16.02 14.02
C GLY A 85 21.43 -15.77 15.49
N ASP A 86 21.91 -14.65 16.05
CA ASP A 86 21.59 -14.17 17.40
C ASP A 86 20.21 -13.47 17.51
N GLY A 87 19.46 -13.40 16.42
CA GLY A 87 18.14 -12.77 16.36
C GLY A 87 18.15 -11.26 16.18
N LYS A 88 19.33 -10.60 16.15
CA LYS A 88 19.44 -9.16 15.97
C LYS A 88 19.26 -8.74 14.52
N ILE A 89 18.53 -7.66 14.28
CA ILE A 89 18.40 -7.05 12.95
C ILE A 89 19.72 -6.35 12.61
N LYS A 90 20.40 -6.83 11.57
CA LYS A 90 21.67 -6.25 11.09
C LYS A 90 21.48 -5.26 9.96
N ASN A 91 20.45 -5.45 9.15
CA ASN A 91 20.15 -4.56 8.03
C ASN A 91 18.65 -4.56 7.75
N GLN A 92 18.14 -3.40 7.33
CA GLN A 92 16.77 -3.21 6.89
C GLN A 92 16.76 -2.40 5.61
N VAL A 93 16.09 -2.90 4.58
CA VAL A 93 15.97 -2.23 3.29
C VAL A 93 14.51 -2.10 2.90
N LEU A 94 14.06 -0.86 2.73
CA LEU A 94 12.72 -0.58 2.22
C LEU A 94 12.59 -0.99 0.76
N LEU A 95 11.53 -1.71 0.43
CA LEU A 95 11.26 -2.18 -0.93
C LEU A 95 10.58 -1.13 -1.82
N LYS A 96 10.05 -0.06 -1.21
CA LYS A 96 9.35 1.00 -1.94
C LYS A 96 10.29 1.71 -2.92
N GLY A 97 9.90 1.74 -4.20
CA GLY A 97 10.66 2.40 -5.25
C GLY A 97 11.90 1.62 -5.73
N LYS A 98 12.07 0.38 -5.29
CA LYS A 98 13.18 -0.48 -5.72
C LYS A 98 12.65 -1.61 -6.61
N ASN A 99 13.41 -1.93 -7.65
CA ASN A 99 13.07 -2.99 -8.60
C ASN A 99 14.01 -4.19 -8.50
N SER A 100 15.20 -3.99 -7.94
CA SER A 100 16.22 -5.03 -7.79
C SER A 100 17.12 -4.77 -6.59
N LEU A 101 17.43 -5.82 -5.85
CA LEU A 101 18.33 -5.80 -4.69
C LEU A 101 19.24 -7.00 -4.76
N MET A 102 20.51 -6.83 -4.40
CA MET A 102 21.49 -7.92 -4.29
C MET A 102 21.63 -8.37 -2.85
N VAL A 103 21.72 -9.67 -2.66
CA VAL A 103 22.08 -10.30 -1.39
C VAL A 103 23.53 -10.69 -1.48
N THR A 104 24.37 -10.01 -0.72
CA THR A 104 25.82 -10.20 -0.67
C THR A 104 26.27 -10.55 0.74
N GLY A 105 27.45 -11.07 0.89
CA GLY A 105 28.03 -11.34 2.19
C GLY A 105 29.55 -11.37 2.17
N LYS A 106 30.14 -11.35 3.36
CA LYS A 106 31.57 -11.56 3.50
C LYS A 106 31.95 -13.02 3.24
N LYS A 107 33.19 -13.24 2.79
CA LYS A 107 33.70 -14.60 2.52
C LYS A 107 33.69 -15.50 3.76
N ASP A 108 33.71 -14.93 4.95
CA ASP A 108 33.66 -15.68 6.23
C ASP A 108 32.24 -16.20 6.57
N GLY A 109 31.20 -15.78 5.82
CA GLY A 109 29.80 -16.18 6.03
C GLY A 109 29.11 -15.60 7.27
N LYS A 110 29.79 -14.69 8.02
CA LYS A 110 29.24 -14.13 9.26
C LYS A 110 28.32 -12.93 9.04
N GLU A 111 28.52 -12.23 7.95
CA GLU A 111 27.75 -11.01 7.64
C GLU A 111 27.12 -11.08 6.26
N VAL A 112 25.85 -10.82 6.21
CA VAL A 112 25.03 -10.76 4.98
C VAL A 112 24.44 -9.35 4.86
N PHE A 113 24.42 -8.81 3.65
CA PHE A 113 23.93 -7.49 3.34
C PHE A 113 22.91 -7.57 2.22
N VAL A 114 21.92 -6.68 2.25
CA VAL A 114 21.01 -6.43 1.15
C VAL A 114 21.29 -5.04 0.63
N GLU A 115 21.67 -4.94 -0.64
CA GLU A 115 22.15 -3.70 -1.26
C GLU A 115 21.44 -3.45 -2.61
N ASN A 116 21.46 -2.20 -3.08
CA ASN A 116 20.94 -1.91 -4.42
C ASN A 116 21.83 -2.56 -5.49
N THR A 117 21.22 -2.99 -6.58
CA THR A 117 21.95 -3.52 -7.73
C THR A 117 22.87 -2.44 -8.30
N GLY A 118 24.16 -2.73 -8.40
CA GLY A 118 25.19 -1.77 -8.84
C GLY A 118 26.05 -1.18 -7.72
N GLU A 119 25.67 -1.35 -6.44
CA GLU A 119 26.44 -0.88 -5.29
C GLU A 119 27.29 -1.97 -4.64
N ALA A 120 27.49 -3.12 -5.33
CA ALA A 120 28.26 -4.22 -4.79
C ALA A 120 29.70 -3.79 -4.49
N LYS A 121 30.09 -3.89 -3.23
CA LYS A 121 31.46 -3.58 -2.79
C LYS A 121 32.40 -4.70 -3.15
N GLU A 122 33.62 -4.34 -3.56
CA GLU A 122 34.65 -5.32 -3.85
C GLU A 122 34.92 -6.28 -2.67
N GLY A 123 35.18 -7.53 -2.96
CA GLY A 123 35.46 -8.55 -1.94
C GLY A 123 34.26 -9.20 -1.30
N ARG A 124 33.03 -8.84 -1.71
CA ARG A 124 31.80 -9.50 -1.25
C ARG A 124 31.42 -10.65 -2.17
N TYR A 125 30.82 -11.67 -1.55
CA TYR A 125 30.28 -12.84 -2.21
C TYR A 125 28.82 -12.63 -2.54
N LEU A 126 28.39 -12.92 -3.77
CA LEU A 126 26.99 -12.77 -4.19
C LEU A 126 26.21 -14.07 -3.96
N TYR A 127 25.18 -14.04 -3.13
CA TYR A 127 24.29 -15.16 -2.91
C TYR A 127 23.14 -15.21 -3.90
N GLY A 128 22.60 -14.05 -4.26
CA GLY A 128 21.48 -13.99 -5.19
C GLY A 128 20.94 -12.58 -5.34
N ILE A 129 19.88 -12.48 -6.15
CA ILE A 129 19.25 -11.21 -6.50
C ILE A 129 17.75 -11.31 -6.20
N CYS A 130 17.23 -10.31 -5.49
CA CYS A 130 15.79 -10.08 -5.39
C CYS A 130 15.35 -9.16 -6.52
N ARG A 131 14.35 -9.56 -7.31
CA ARG A 131 13.80 -8.77 -8.41
C ARG A 131 12.30 -8.60 -8.27
N LEU A 132 11.81 -7.41 -8.61
CA LEU A 132 10.38 -7.12 -8.70
C LEU A 132 9.90 -7.36 -10.13
N VAL A 133 9.01 -8.32 -10.31
CA VAL A 133 8.41 -8.66 -11.61
C VAL A 133 6.90 -8.69 -11.46
N ALA A 134 6.19 -7.92 -12.25
CA ALA A 134 4.71 -7.85 -12.24
C ALA A 134 4.12 -7.63 -10.82
N GLY A 135 4.77 -6.79 -9.99
CA GLY A 135 4.32 -6.49 -8.64
C GLY A 135 4.66 -7.52 -7.57
N HIS A 136 5.32 -8.60 -7.92
CA HIS A 136 5.78 -9.65 -7.02
C HIS A 136 7.30 -9.68 -6.91
N TRP A 137 7.80 -9.91 -5.70
CA TRP A 137 9.22 -10.09 -5.48
C TRP A 137 9.61 -11.56 -5.69
N TYR A 138 10.75 -11.76 -6.36
CA TYR A 138 11.36 -13.06 -6.60
C TYR A 138 12.79 -13.02 -6.11
N PHE A 139 13.25 -14.14 -5.58
CA PHE A 139 14.65 -14.35 -5.25
C PHE A 139 15.25 -15.40 -6.21
N GLU A 140 16.38 -15.05 -6.79
CA GLU A 140 17.13 -15.92 -7.71
C GLU A 140 18.53 -16.11 -7.15
N VAL A 141 18.92 -17.38 -6.96
CA VAL A 141 20.23 -17.75 -6.46
C VAL A 141 21.27 -17.59 -7.56
N SER A 142 22.39 -16.92 -7.27
CA SER A 142 23.46 -16.72 -8.22
C SER A 142 24.25 -18.00 -8.48
N PRO A 143 24.73 -18.24 -9.73
CA PRO A 143 25.56 -19.39 -10.06
C PRO A 143 26.82 -19.45 -9.18
N GLY A 144 27.16 -20.65 -8.75
CA GLY A 144 28.33 -20.89 -7.88
C GLY A 144 28.19 -20.32 -6.47
N SER A 145 26.99 -19.94 -6.06
CA SER A 145 26.75 -19.44 -4.73
C SER A 145 26.81 -20.57 -3.69
N ARG A 146 27.02 -20.20 -2.41
CA ARG A 146 26.83 -21.12 -1.31
C ARG A 146 25.38 -21.56 -1.20
N PRO A 147 25.09 -22.69 -0.56
CA PRO A 147 23.72 -23.18 -0.39
C PRO A 147 22.83 -22.12 0.25
N VAL A 148 21.70 -21.84 -0.41
CA VAL A 148 20.65 -20.96 0.08
C VAL A 148 19.40 -21.79 0.29
N GLY A 149 18.73 -21.59 1.41
CA GLY A 149 17.45 -22.23 1.72
C GLY A 149 16.32 -21.26 1.80
N ILE A 150 15.09 -21.71 1.56
CA ILE A 150 13.87 -20.95 1.82
C ILE A 150 12.92 -21.77 2.66
N ARG A 151 12.30 -21.11 3.64
CA ARG A 151 11.14 -21.62 4.35
C ARG A 151 9.94 -20.80 3.95
N LYS A 152 8.93 -21.44 3.40
CA LYS A 152 7.66 -20.79 3.05
C LYS A 152 6.83 -20.49 4.30
N GLY A 153 6.07 -19.43 4.26
CA GLY A 153 5.28 -18.96 5.39
C GLY A 153 4.39 -20.05 5.98
N GLY A 154 4.54 -20.32 7.28
CA GLY A 154 3.77 -21.33 8.00
C GLY A 154 4.30 -22.77 7.89
N GLU A 155 5.23 -23.08 6.98
CA GLU A 155 5.84 -24.42 6.86
C GLU A 155 7.03 -24.58 7.81
N GLY A 156 7.22 -25.80 8.33
CA GLY A 156 8.40 -26.16 9.15
C GLY A 156 9.63 -26.56 8.33
N ILE A 157 9.47 -26.74 7.02
CA ILE A 157 10.50 -27.35 6.15
C ILE A 157 11.29 -26.24 5.44
N ILE A 158 12.60 -26.41 5.38
CA ILE A 158 13.51 -25.54 4.62
C ILE A 158 13.87 -26.25 3.32
N TYR A 159 13.52 -25.62 2.20
CA TYR A 159 13.84 -26.11 0.86
C TYR A 159 15.15 -25.48 0.39
N ARG A 160 16.06 -26.30 -0.15
CA ARG A 160 17.27 -25.82 -0.80
C ARG A 160 16.90 -25.20 -2.16
N LEU A 161 17.29 -23.97 -2.39
CA LEU A 161 17.06 -23.29 -3.66
C LEU A 161 18.08 -23.74 -4.72
N LYS A 162 17.61 -23.88 -5.95
CA LYS A 162 18.46 -24.16 -7.12
C LYS A 162 18.91 -22.84 -7.76
N GLU A 163 20.07 -22.84 -8.35
CA GLU A 163 20.63 -21.69 -9.05
C GLU A 163 19.81 -21.32 -10.28
N ASN A 164 19.77 -20.05 -10.62
CA ASN A 164 19.08 -19.48 -11.80
C ASN A 164 17.58 -19.80 -11.89
N ILE A 165 16.96 -20.17 -10.77
CA ILE A 165 15.50 -20.34 -10.71
C ILE A 165 14.91 -19.22 -9.87
N PRO A 166 13.95 -18.42 -10.41
CA PRO A 166 13.26 -17.39 -9.65
C PRO A 166 12.22 -18.01 -8.70
N TYR A 167 12.38 -17.78 -7.41
CA TYR A 167 11.45 -18.22 -6.37
C TYR A 167 10.60 -17.04 -5.89
N PRO A 168 9.27 -17.14 -5.95
CA PRO A 168 8.41 -16.07 -5.46
C PRO A 168 8.57 -15.89 -3.96
N LEU A 169 8.64 -14.63 -3.52
CA LEU A 169 8.76 -14.23 -2.12
C LEU A 169 7.44 -13.64 -1.62
N SER A 170 6.96 -14.17 -0.53
CA SER A 170 5.78 -13.67 0.18
C SER A 170 6.16 -13.14 1.57
N VAL A 171 5.27 -12.36 2.17
CA VAL A 171 5.37 -12.00 3.58
C VAL A 171 5.35 -13.29 4.40
N GLN A 172 6.21 -13.39 5.41
CA GLN A 172 6.46 -14.58 6.25
C GLN A 172 7.42 -15.62 5.65
N ASP A 173 7.79 -15.52 4.37
CA ASP A 173 8.88 -16.35 3.85
C ASP A 173 10.21 -15.96 4.49
N VAL A 174 11.06 -16.94 4.74
CA VAL A 174 12.38 -16.74 5.34
C VAL A 174 13.44 -17.39 4.45
N ILE A 175 14.34 -16.58 3.92
CA ILE A 175 15.52 -17.05 3.19
C ILE A 175 16.65 -17.24 4.19
N TYR A 176 17.29 -18.40 4.14
CA TYR A 176 18.44 -18.77 4.97
C TYR A 176 19.70 -18.68 4.13
N VAL A 177 20.62 -17.83 4.56
CA VAL A 177 21.90 -17.57 3.91
C VAL A 177 22.98 -17.63 4.97
N ASP A 178 23.81 -18.66 4.92
CA ASP A 178 24.82 -18.96 5.97
C ASP A 178 24.19 -18.89 7.39
N THR A 179 24.67 -18.00 8.24
CA THR A 179 24.17 -17.82 9.62
C THR A 179 23.03 -16.80 9.72
N CYS A 180 22.62 -16.18 8.62
CA CYS A 180 21.63 -15.12 8.60
C CYS A 180 20.28 -15.57 8.02
N LYS A 181 19.24 -14.87 8.44
CA LYS A 181 17.87 -15.03 7.93
C LYS A 181 17.45 -13.72 7.25
N ILE A 182 16.85 -13.83 6.07
CA ILE A 182 16.27 -12.69 5.36
C ILE A 182 14.78 -12.91 5.29
N THR A 183 13.99 -11.93 5.73
CA THR A 183 12.52 -12.02 5.72
C THR A 183 11.92 -10.74 5.18
N ILE A 184 10.77 -10.88 4.50
CA ILE A 184 9.94 -9.76 4.10
C ILE A 184 8.90 -9.54 5.19
N LYS A 185 8.84 -8.32 5.72
CA LYS A 185 7.80 -7.91 6.67
C LYS A 185 7.03 -6.73 6.11
N GLU A 186 5.76 -6.66 6.46
CA GLU A 186 4.93 -5.47 6.27
C GLU A 186 4.96 -4.65 7.54
N GLN A 187 5.25 -3.37 7.39
CA GLN A 187 5.33 -2.43 8.50
C GLN A 187 4.36 -1.27 8.23
N LYS A 188 3.59 -0.87 9.25
CA LYS A 188 2.76 0.33 9.17
C LYS A 188 3.63 1.55 9.40
N TYR A 189 3.34 2.66 8.71
CA TYR A 189 4.10 3.91 8.78
C TYR A 189 4.18 4.55 10.19
N LEU A 190 3.35 4.09 11.13
CA LEU A 190 3.24 4.65 12.49
C LEU A 190 4.02 3.87 13.55
N GLU A 191 4.63 2.75 13.19
CA GLU A 191 5.52 2.04 14.11
C GLU A 191 6.94 2.57 13.87
N GLU A 192 7.40 3.48 14.73
CA GLU A 192 8.80 3.85 14.77
C GLU A 192 9.63 2.57 14.99
N PRO A 193 10.72 2.37 14.23
CA PRO A 193 11.59 1.24 14.48
C PRO A 193 12.13 1.39 15.91
N GLU A 194 11.82 0.44 16.79
CA GLU A 194 12.50 0.30 18.06
C GLU A 194 13.99 0.04 17.78
N TRP A 195 14.74 1.12 17.81
CA TRP A 195 16.19 1.06 17.82
C TRP A 195 16.64 0.61 19.20
N VAL A 196 16.93 -0.68 19.36
CA VAL A 196 17.62 -1.22 20.51
C VAL A 196 19.07 -1.49 20.15
#